data_84dd215d8f9c90fa31a5f8ed22968ce7
#
_entry.id   84dd215d8f9c90fa31a5f8ed22968ce7
#
_cell.length_a   1.000
_cell.length_b   1.000
_cell.length_c   1.000
_cell.angle_alpha   90.00
_cell.angle_beta   90.00
_cell.angle_gamma   90.00
#
_symmetry.space_group_name_H-M   'P 1'
#
loop_
_entity.id
_entity.type
_entity.pdbx_description
1 polymer ?
#
loop_
_entity_poly.entity_id
_entity_poly.type
_entity_poly.pdbx_seq_one_letter_code
_entity_poly.pdbx_strand_id
1 'polypeptide(L)'
;MVNVEKVYHALLANGIDFFTGVPDSLLKDICAYITDHTFKEQHVIAANEGTAVSIAAGHYLASGNLSLVYMQNSGIGNAVNPLLSLADKKVYSLPIILMIGWRGEPGVKDEPQHEKQGEVTLDLLNAMQIPFVILNAEEDKALRQIHDIIISAKDKSIPHAIIIRKNIFGKYKLLNEQKNDCPLSREEALKLVVDYLEATDLVVSTTGKLSRELFEYREAEGEGHECDFLTVGSMGHSSSIALGIALANSERRVFCLDGDGAFIMHMGAIGNIGYLSPKNYFHILFNNGSHESVGGQPTIGFQLDIPAIAKACGYRTVFSLTTKDEIKEILQQTKIMEGPVLIELKVKVASRDDLGRPTTTPLENKFHFCLLYTSDAA
;
A
#
# COMPACT_ATOMS: atom_id res chain seq x y z
N MET A 1 18.40 -3.10 -20.34
CA MET A 1 17.81 -3.32 -19.02
C MET A 1 18.91 -3.69 -18.06
N VAL A 2 18.89 -3.11 -16.87
CA VAL A 2 19.91 -3.33 -15.84
C VAL A 2 19.62 -4.62 -15.08
N ASN A 3 20.62 -5.48 -14.91
CA ASN A 3 20.49 -6.74 -14.19
C ASN A 3 20.35 -6.46 -12.67
N VAL A 4 19.28 -6.96 -12.05
CA VAL A 4 18.99 -6.73 -10.62
C VAL A 4 20.04 -7.36 -9.69
N GLU A 5 20.60 -8.51 -10.05
CA GLU A 5 21.70 -9.17 -9.33
C GLU A 5 22.93 -8.27 -9.26
N LYS A 6 23.31 -7.67 -10.39
CA LYS A 6 24.46 -6.75 -10.43
C LYS A 6 24.23 -5.48 -9.62
N VAL A 7 22.98 -4.97 -9.64
CA VAL A 7 22.59 -3.83 -8.78
C VAL A 7 22.70 -4.20 -7.31
N TYR A 8 22.16 -5.36 -6.91
CA TYR A 8 22.25 -5.84 -5.54
C TYR A 8 23.70 -5.99 -5.05
N HIS A 9 24.55 -6.63 -5.87
CA HIS A 9 25.97 -6.77 -5.54
C HIS A 9 26.70 -5.43 -5.53
N ALA A 10 26.34 -4.48 -6.40
CA ALA A 10 26.92 -3.13 -6.37
C ALA A 10 26.52 -2.39 -5.08
N LEU A 11 25.29 -2.53 -4.59
CA LEU A 11 24.86 -1.96 -3.32
C LEU A 11 25.67 -2.55 -2.15
N LEU A 12 25.82 -3.89 -2.08
CA LEU A 12 26.64 -4.55 -1.06
C LEU A 12 28.10 -4.12 -1.10
N ALA A 13 28.71 -4.09 -2.30
CA ALA A 13 30.10 -3.67 -2.48
C ALA A 13 30.37 -2.22 -2.06
N ASN A 14 29.34 -1.37 -2.05
CA ASN A 14 29.40 0.00 -1.58
C ASN A 14 28.96 0.17 -0.10
N GLY A 15 28.80 -0.94 0.64
CA GLY A 15 28.52 -0.95 2.08
C GLY A 15 27.07 -0.69 2.44
N ILE A 16 26.13 -1.03 1.54
CA ILE A 16 24.71 -1.10 1.85
C ILE A 16 24.36 -2.58 2.07
N ASP A 17 24.15 -2.94 3.32
CA ASP A 17 23.85 -4.31 3.76
C ASP A 17 22.49 -4.44 4.47
N PHE A 18 21.74 -3.36 4.53
CA PHE A 18 20.39 -3.32 5.10
C PHE A 18 19.40 -2.66 4.14
N PHE A 19 18.26 -3.30 4.00
CA PHE A 19 17.21 -2.93 3.06
C PHE A 19 15.86 -2.76 3.78
N THR A 20 15.15 -1.69 3.51
CA THR A 20 13.80 -1.51 4.04
C THR A 20 12.96 -0.70 3.05
N GLY A 21 11.64 -0.76 3.16
CA GLY A 21 10.79 0.01 2.26
C GLY A 21 9.40 -0.57 2.12
N VAL A 22 8.63 0.03 1.22
CA VAL A 22 7.33 -0.45 0.79
C VAL A 22 7.42 -0.88 -0.68
N PRO A 23 7.03 -2.11 -1.02
CA PRO A 23 7.12 -2.61 -2.39
C PRO A 23 6.36 -1.75 -3.40
N ASP A 24 6.95 -1.58 -4.59
CA ASP A 24 6.37 -0.85 -5.72
C ASP A 24 6.46 -1.64 -7.03
N SER A 25 5.52 -1.42 -7.91
CA SER A 25 5.41 -2.12 -9.19
C SER A 25 6.58 -1.88 -10.15
N LEU A 26 7.23 -0.69 -10.13
CA LEU A 26 8.44 -0.42 -10.93
C LEU A 26 9.69 -1.03 -10.31
N LEU A 27 9.68 -1.28 -9.01
CA LEU A 27 10.77 -1.87 -8.24
C LEU A 27 10.56 -3.36 -7.97
N LYS A 28 9.50 -3.97 -8.47
CA LYS A 28 9.11 -5.35 -8.14
C LYS A 28 10.23 -6.37 -8.37
N ASP A 29 10.99 -6.20 -9.46
CA ASP A 29 12.05 -7.14 -9.84
C ASP A 29 13.25 -7.06 -8.88
N ILE A 30 13.72 -5.84 -8.53
CA ILE A 30 14.80 -5.66 -7.56
C ILE A 30 14.34 -5.97 -6.14
N CYS A 31 13.12 -5.61 -5.76
CA CYS A 31 12.56 -5.97 -4.45
C CYS A 31 12.42 -7.49 -4.28
N ALA A 32 12.02 -8.21 -5.33
CA ALA A 32 11.96 -9.66 -5.32
C ALA A 32 13.35 -10.27 -5.14
N TYR A 33 14.36 -9.75 -5.85
CA TYR A 33 15.75 -10.21 -5.71
C TYR A 33 16.27 -9.98 -4.28
N ILE A 34 16.06 -8.77 -3.73
CA ILE A 34 16.42 -8.45 -2.35
C ILE A 34 15.72 -9.41 -1.37
N THR A 35 14.42 -9.68 -1.54
CA THR A 35 13.66 -10.58 -0.67
C THR A 35 14.22 -12.01 -0.67
N ASP A 36 14.63 -12.51 -1.83
CA ASP A 36 15.14 -13.89 -1.97
C ASP A 36 16.59 -14.06 -1.51
N HIS A 37 17.40 -12.99 -1.52
CA HIS A 37 18.85 -13.06 -1.32
C HIS A 37 19.35 -12.32 -0.05
N THR A 38 18.45 -11.76 0.76
CA THR A 38 18.82 -11.06 1.99
C THR A 38 18.21 -11.76 3.21
N PHE A 39 18.97 -11.88 4.29
CA PHE A 39 18.46 -12.43 5.53
C PHE A 39 17.35 -11.54 6.12
N LYS A 40 16.42 -12.19 6.86
CA LYS A 40 15.27 -11.50 7.45
C LYS A 40 15.66 -10.31 8.35
N GLU A 41 16.77 -10.42 9.03
CA GLU A 41 17.31 -9.41 9.94
C GLU A 41 17.90 -8.20 9.20
N GLN A 42 18.16 -8.33 7.91
CA GLN A 42 18.75 -7.30 7.04
C GLN A 42 17.74 -6.75 6.01
N HIS A 43 16.52 -7.31 5.97
CA HIS A 43 15.47 -6.84 5.06
C HIS A 43 14.13 -6.71 5.76
N VAL A 44 13.67 -5.48 5.94
CA VAL A 44 12.39 -5.16 6.59
C VAL A 44 11.43 -4.51 5.60
N ILE A 45 10.35 -5.21 5.23
CA ILE A 45 9.23 -4.60 4.53
C ILE A 45 8.46 -3.79 5.58
N ALA A 46 8.54 -2.48 5.46
CA ALA A 46 8.01 -1.56 6.46
C ALA A 46 6.50 -1.35 6.31
N ALA A 47 5.85 -0.98 7.39
CA ALA A 47 4.42 -0.64 7.38
C ALA A 47 4.12 0.52 6.41
N ASN A 48 4.97 1.56 6.43
CA ASN A 48 4.92 2.69 5.51
C ASN A 48 6.32 3.29 5.30
N GLU A 49 6.42 4.22 4.37
CA GLU A 49 7.70 4.79 3.93
C GLU A 49 8.37 5.65 5.01
N GLY A 50 7.58 6.34 5.84
CA GLY A 50 8.13 7.08 6.99
C GLY A 50 8.75 6.16 8.03
N THR A 51 8.11 5.02 8.29
CA THR A 51 8.65 3.95 9.13
C THR A 51 9.93 3.38 8.53
N ALA A 52 9.98 3.16 7.21
CA ALA A 52 11.19 2.68 6.53
C ALA A 52 12.37 3.63 6.70
N VAL A 53 12.17 4.94 6.50
CA VAL A 53 13.21 5.96 6.73
C VAL A 53 13.70 5.92 8.19
N SER A 54 12.79 5.76 9.14
CA SER A 54 13.14 5.73 10.56
C SER A 54 13.91 4.46 10.96
N ILE A 55 13.54 3.30 10.38
CA ILE A 55 14.29 2.05 10.57
C ILE A 55 15.71 2.17 9.98
N ALA A 56 15.84 2.74 8.77
CA ALA A 56 17.13 2.99 8.14
C ALA A 56 18.01 3.94 8.97
N ALA A 57 17.42 4.99 9.55
CA ALA A 57 18.10 5.89 10.47
C ALA A 57 18.61 5.16 11.72
N GLY A 58 17.77 4.32 12.32
CA GLY A 58 18.16 3.50 13.48
C GLY A 58 19.29 2.52 13.18
N HIS A 59 19.25 1.88 11.99
CA HIS A 59 20.33 1.00 11.55
C HIS A 59 21.65 1.78 11.39
N TYR A 60 21.63 2.94 10.74
CA TYR A 60 22.82 3.78 10.60
C TYR A 60 23.41 4.20 11.96
N LEU A 61 22.57 4.64 12.89
CA LEU A 61 23.00 5.06 14.24
C LEU A 61 23.68 3.94 15.03
N ALA A 62 23.30 2.69 14.78
CA ALA A 62 23.86 1.53 15.49
C ALA A 62 25.09 0.93 14.79
N SER A 63 25.13 0.94 13.45
CA SER A 63 26.16 0.26 12.65
C SER A 63 27.15 1.19 11.97
N GLY A 64 26.76 2.43 11.69
CA GLY A 64 27.50 3.35 10.82
C GLY A 64 27.36 3.02 9.32
N ASN A 65 26.61 1.95 8.94
CA ASN A 65 26.41 1.56 7.56
C ASN A 65 25.15 2.19 6.95
N LEU A 66 25.22 2.51 5.67
CA LEU A 66 24.07 3.05 4.94
C LEU A 66 23.03 1.95 4.69
N SER A 67 21.79 2.37 4.65
CA SER A 67 20.67 1.52 4.28
C SER A 67 20.06 1.95 2.94
N LEU A 68 19.47 1.02 2.21
CA LEU A 68 18.58 1.30 1.08
C LEU A 68 17.13 1.35 1.55
N VAL A 69 16.45 2.47 1.26
CA VAL A 69 15.00 2.62 1.45
C VAL A 69 14.34 2.68 0.09
N TYR A 70 13.55 1.65 -0.24
CA TYR A 70 12.83 1.58 -1.51
C TYR A 70 11.36 1.98 -1.34
N MET A 71 10.80 2.70 -2.33
CA MET A 71 9.41 3.15 -2.31
C MET A 71 8.90 3.56 -3.69
N GLN A 72 7.59 3.64 -3.86
CA GLN A 72 6.98 4.39 -4.96
C GLN A 72 7.12 5.90 -4.69
N ASN A 73 7.15 6.72 -5.72
CA ASN A 73 7.19 8.19 -5.57
C ASN A 73 6.00 8.75 -4.77
N SER A 74 4.84 8.11 -4.79
CA SER A 74 3.70 8.48 -3.94
C SER A 74 4.00 8.35 -2.44
N GLY A 75 4.90 7.43 -2.07
CA GLY A 75 5.35 7.23 -0.70
C GLY A 75 6.24 8.34 -0.14
N ILE A 76 6.78 9.22 -1.00
CA ILE A 76 7.53 10.40 -0.54
C ILE A 76 6.68 11.20 0.45
N GLY A 77 5.36 11.30 0.22
CA GLY A 77 4.45 12.01 1.13
C GLY A 77 4.53 11.51 2.58
N ASN A 78 4.60 10.20 2.79
CA ASN A 78 4.76 9.60 4.12
C ASN A 78 6.18 9.80 4.69
N ALA A 79 7.18 9.95 3.82
CA ALA A 79 8.59 10.06 4.19
C ALA A 79 9.04 11.52 4.41
N VAL A 80 8.30 12.54 3.97
CA VAL A 80 8.72 13.96 4.08
C VAL A 80 9.11 14.34 5.50
N ASN A 81 8.29 14.00 6.49
CA ASN A 81 8.59 14.37 7.88
C ASN A 81 9.91 13.75 8.37
N PRO A 82 10.13 12.43 8.36
CA PRO A 82 11.39 11.87 8.83
C PRO A 82 12.60 12.27 7.97
N LEU A 83 12.43 12.53 6.67
CA LEU A 83 13.52 13.04 5.83
C LEU A 83 13.96 14.44 6.25
N LEU A 84 13.01 15.33 6.59
CA LEU A 84 13.30 16.72 6.92
C LEU A 84 13.55 16.97 8.40
N SER A 85 12.89 16.22 9.31
CA SER A 85 12.98 16.45 10.76
C SER A 85 13.83 15.43 11.51
N LEU A 86 14.34 14.39 10.81
CA LEU A 86 15.27 13.41 11.38
C LEU A 86 16.56 13.33 10.55
N ALA A 87 16.48 13.04 9.25
CA ALA A 87 17.66 12.74 8.44
C ALA A 87 18.39 13.99 7.88
N ASP A 88 17.74 15.15 7.87
CA ASP A 88 18.29 16.39 7.29
C ASP A 88 19.60 16.82 7.96
N LYS A 89 20.46 17.51 7.17
CA LYS A 89 21.75 18.02 7.60
C LYS A 89 21.69 18.94 8.83
N LYS A 90 20.59 19.68 8.97
CA LYS A 90 20.40 20.61 10.10
C LYS A 90 19.86 19.93 11.36
N VAL A 91 19.57 18.62 11.31
CA VAL A 91 19.05 17.85 12.42
C VAL A 91 20.10 16.81 12.85
N TYR A 92 20.03 15.58 12.33
CA TYR A 92 21.00 14.53 12.70
C TYR A 92 21.97 14.17 11.59
N SER A 93 21.80 14.72 10.38
CA SER A 93 22.70 14.51 9.24
C SER A 93 22.93 13.02 8.95
N LEU A 94 21.85 12.28 8.67
CA LEU A 94 21.88 10.83 8.47
C LEU A 94 21.88 10.50 6.97
N PRO A 95 22.94 9.85 6.45
CA PRO A 95 22.96 9.41 5.07
C PRO A 95 22.06 8.20 4.87
N ILE A 96 21.15 8.29 3.92
CA ILE A 96 20.21 7.22 3.54
C ILE A 96 20.13 7.21 2.02
N ILE A 97 20.11 6.04 1.41
CA ILE A 97 19.86 5.91 -0.03
C ILE A 97 18.40 5.58 -0.27
N LEU A 98 17.69 6.45 -0.98
CA LEU A 98 16.32 6.25 -1.40
C LEU A 98 16.33 5.68 -2.82
N MET A 99 15.63 4.56 -3.05
CA MET A 99 15.35 4.03 -4.39
C MET A 99 13.87 4.24 -4.67
N ILE A 100 13.55 5.14 -5.60
CA ILE A 100 12.19 5.63 -5.81
C ILE A 100 11.71 5.25 -7.21
N GLY A 101 10.65 4.42 -7.28
CA GLY A 101 9.93 4.13 -8.51
C GLY A 101 9.14 5.35 -8.98
N TRP A 102 9.45 5.88 -10.17
CA TRP A 102 8.83 7.09 -10.71
C TRP A 102 7.58 6.74 -11.53
N ARG A 103 6.45 6.58 -10.85
CA ARG A 103 5.14 6.45 -11.48
C ARG A 103 4.66 7.83 -11.95
N GLY A 104 3.95 7.85 -13.09
CA GLY A 104 3.45 9.09 -13.67
C GLY A 104 4.55 10.01 -14.20
N GLU A 105 5.70 9.46 -14.66
CA GLU A 105 6.75 10.24 -15.33
C GLU A 105 6.12 11.08 -16.46
N PRO A 106 6.36 12.41 -16.54
CA PRO A 106 5.81 13.25 -17.57
C PRO A 106 6.08 12.73 -19.00
N GLY A 107 5.02 12.63 -19.81
CA GLY A 107 5.09 12.10 -21.17
C GLY A 107 5.01 10.56 -21.26
N VAL A 108 4.92 9.85 -20.13
CA VAL A 108 4.70 8.39 -20.08
C VAL A 108 3.29 8.09 -19.60
N LYS A 109 2.51 7.34 -20.38
CA LYS A 109 1.15 6.95 -19.99
C LYS A 109 1.14 6.13 -18.69
N ASP A 110 0.41 6.60 -17.71
CA ASP A 110 0.20 5.94 -16.42
C ASP A 110 -1.26 6.14 -15.96
N GLU A 111 -1.59 5.71 -14.76
CA GLU A 111 -2.91 5.82 -14.15
C GLU A 111 -3.17 7.23 -13.60
N PRO A 112 -4.43 7.69 -13.56
CA PRO A 112 -4.78 9.06 -13.13
C PRO A 112 -4.17 9.47 -11.79
N GLN A 113 -4.16 8.56 -10.80
CA GLN A 113 -3.60 8.84 -9.47
C GLN A 113 -2.08 9.03 -9.47
N HIS A 114 -1.38 8.63 -10.52
CA HIS A 114 0.07 8.78 -10.63
C HIS A 114 0.50 10.04 -11.39
N GLU A 115 -0.37 10.63 -12.21
CA GLU A 115 -0.01 11.78 -13.06
C GLU A 115 0.55 12.93 -12.22
N LYS A 116 -0.21 13.43 -11.26
CA LYS A 116 0.24 14.55 -10.42
C LYS A 116 1.45 14.19 -9.55
N GLN A 117 1.50 12.96 -9.04
CA GLN A 117 2.65 12.45 -8.27
C GLN A 117 3.92 12.44 -9.13
N GLY A 118 3.82 12.01 -10.38
CA GLY A 118 4.95 11.97 -11.31
C GLY A 118 5.47 13.36 -11.66
N GLU A 119 4.56 14.31 -11.94
CA GLU A 119 4.90 15.71 -12.24
C GLU A 119 5.72 16.36 -11.13
N VAL A 120 5.33 16.16 -9.87
CA VAL A 120 5.95 16.86 -8.72
C VAL A 120 7.12 16.13 -8.09
N THR A 121 7.44 14.90 -8.49
CA THR A 121 8.42 14.05 -7.81
C THR A 121 9.80 14.72 -7.72
N LEU A 122 10.34 15.21 -8.83
CA LEU A 122 11.67 15.81 -8.85
C LEU A 122 11.69 17.17 -8.14
N ASP A 123 10.61 17.93 -8.25
CA ASP A 123 10.47 19.23 -7.56
C ASP A 123 10.40 19.05 -6.04
N LEU A 124 9.72 17.99 -5.56
CA LEU A 124 9.69 17.65 -4.13
C LEU A 124 11.09 17.31 -3.61
N LEU A 125 11.86 16.52 -4.35
CA LEU A 125 13.25 16.21 -3.97
C LEU A 125 14.13 17.46 -3.98
N ASN A 126 13.98 18.33 -4.97
CA ASN A 126 14.67 19.61 -5.04
C ASN A 126 14.27 20.52 -3.86
N ALA A 127 12.99 20.63 -3.54
CA ALA A 127 12.50 21.43 -2.41
C ALA A 127 13.05 20.92 -1.07
N MET A 128 13.19 19.61 -0.91
CA MET A 128 13.80 18.96 0.25
C MET A 128 15.33 19.01 0.23
N GLN A 129 15.95 19.54 -0.84
CA GLN A 129 17.42 19.57 -1.05
C GLN A 129 18.05 18.17 -0.99
N ILE A 130 17.33 17.14 -1.42
CA ILE A 130 17.82 15.77 -1.55
C ILE A 130 18.43 15.60 -2.95
N PRO A 131 19.76 15.42 -3.07
CA PRO A 131 20.39 15.15 -4.35
C PRO A 131 19.87 13.84 -4.92
N PHE A 132 19.65 13.78 -6.23
CA PHE A 132 19.17 12.58 -6.88
C PHE A 132 19.81 12.34 -8.24
N VAL A 133 19.74 11.11 -8.70
CA VAL A 133 20.09 10.68 -10.06
C VAL A 133 18.95 9.89 -10.65
N ILE A 134 18.64 10.12 -11.93
CA ILE A 134 17.75 9.25 -12.69
C ILE A 134 18.61 8.13 -13.26
N LEU A 135 18.31 6.89 -12.85
CA LEU A 135 19.13 5.73 -13.21
C LEU A 135 19.15 5.48 -14.72
N ASN A 136 20.32 5.31 -15.28
CA ASN A 136 20.51 5.06 -16.71
C ASN A 136 20.07 3.63 -17.08
N ALA A 137 19.55 3.45 -18.30
CA ALA A 137 19.16 2.13 -18.80
C ALA A 137 20.36 1.29 -19.26
N GLU A 138 21.52 1.89 -19.48
CA GLU A 138 22.78 1.21 -19.80
C GLU A 138 23.44 0.75 -18.49
N GLU A 139 23.67 -0.55 -18.37
CA GLU A 139 24.07 -1.20 -17.12
C GLU A 139 25.35 -0.62 -16.51
N ASP A 140 26.42 -0.45 -17.29
CA ASP A 140 27.69 0.08 -16.77
C ASP A 140 27.57 1.54 -16.27
N LYS A 141 26.72 2.33 -16.92
CA LYS A 141 26.42 3.69 -16.45
C LYS A 141 25.59 3.68 -15.18
N ALA A 142 24.59 2.78 -15.11
CA ALA A 142 23.75 2.61 -13.93
C ALA A 142 24.59 2.23 -12.70
N LEU A 143 25.47 1.24 -12.84
CA LEU A 143 26.34 0.80 -11.75
C LEU A 143 27.31 1.90 -11.27
N ARG A 144 27.87 2.68 -12.20
CA ARG A 144 28.67 3.86 -11.82
C ARG A 144 27.83 4.91 -11.10
N GLN A 145 26.63 5.23 -11.58
CA GLN A 145 25.73 6.17 -10.91
C GLN A 145 25.38 5.72 -9.48
N ILE A 146 25.15 4.42 -9.26
CA ILE A 146 24.90 3.85 -7.93
C ILE A 146 26.11 4.05 -7.03
N HIS A 147 27.33 3.78 -7.51
CA HIS A 147 28.56 4.00 -6.77
C HIS A 147 28.72 5.49 -6.39
N ASP A 148 28.64 6.39 -7.36
CA ASP A 148 28.89 7.82 -7.17
C ASP A 148 27.89 8.45 -6.18
N ILE A 149 26.60 8.07 -6.27
CA ILE A 149 25.57 8.62 -5.37
C ILE A 149 25.73 8.13 -3.95
N ILE A 150 26.18 6.89 -3.75
CA ILE A 150 26.46 6.33 -2.42
C ILE A 150 27.67 7.04 -1.79
N ILE A 151 28.73 7.25 -2.55
CA ILE A 151 29.91 8.02 -2.07
C ILE A 151 29.48 9.44 -1.71
N SER A 152 28.71 10.11 -2.58
CA SER A 152 28.20 11.46 -2.29
C SER A 152 27.35 11.52 -1.03
N ALA A 153 26.53 10.49 -0.77
CA ALA A 153 25.70 10.42 0.44
C ALA A 153 26.56 10.29 1.70
N LYS A 154 27.61 9.46 1.65
CA LYS A 154 28.59 9.31 2.74
C LYS A 154 29.32 10.61 3.02
N ASP A 155 29.87 11.23 1.99
CA ASP A 155 30.70 12.45 2.12
C ASP A 155 29.89 13.63 2.66
N LYS A 156 28.64 13.78 2.21
CA LYS A 156 27.76 14.89 2.62
C LYS A 156 26.96 14.60 3.89
N SER A 157 26.88 13.33 4.28
CA SER A 157 26.07 12.84 5.41
C SER A 157 24.60 13.29 5.32
N ILE A 158 23.95 13.13 4.15
CA ILE A 158 22.55 13.47 3.91
C ILE A 158 21.87 12.41 3.04
N PRO A 159 20.54 12.31 3.05
CA PRO A 159 19.81 11.45 2.13
C PRO A 159 20.08 11.77 0.67
N HIS A 160 20.18 10.73 -0.17
CA HIS A 160 20.28 10.83 -1.63
C HIS A 160 19.29 9.89 -2.28
N ALA A 161 18.81 10.21 -3.50
CA ALA A 161 17.81 9.40 -4.18
C ALA A 161 18.26 8.88 -5.54
N ILE A 162 17.89 7.63 -5.84
CA ILE A 162 18.01 6.97 -7.14
C ILE A 162 16.60 6.83 -7.70
N ILE A 163 16.32 7.52 -8.80
CA ILE A 163 15.01 7.55 -9.45
C ILE A 163 14.96 6.49 -10.52
N ILE A 164 13.97 5.60 -10.43
CA ILE A 164 13.81 4.45 -11.30
C ILE A 164 12.62 4.65 -12.24
N ARG A 165 12.91 4.72 -13.54
CA ARG A 165 11.92 4.80 -14.60
C ARG A 165 11.30 3.43 -14.89
N LYS A 166 10.20 3.43 -15.62
CA LYS A 166 9.57 2.20 -16.11
C LYS A 166 10.54 1.38 -16.99
N ASN A 167 10.55 0.07 -16.80
CA ASN A 167 11.35 -0.90 -17.57
C ASN A 167 12.88 -0.73 -17.47
N ILE A 168 13.39 -0.18 -16.39
CA ILE A 168 14.84 -0.09 -16.14
C ILE A 168 15.41 -1.46 -15.82
N PHE A 169 14.78 -2.20 -14.90
CA PHE A 169 15.28 -3.48 -14.43
C PHE A 169 14.93 -4.65 -15.35
N GLY A 170 15.86 -5.60 -15.45
CA GLY A 170 15.61 -6.92 -15.99
C GLY A 170 14.60 -7.69 -15.13
N LYS A 171 13.83 -8.59 -15.75
CA LYS A 171 12.80 -9.37 -15.04
C LYS A 171 13.42 -10.33 -14.03
N TYR A 172 12.87 -10.33 -12.83
CA TYR A 172 13.12 -11.32 -11.80
C TYR A 172 11.79 -11.64 -11.10
N LYS A 173 11.55 -12.93 -10.88
CA LYS A 173 10.33 -13.39 -10.19
C LYS A 173 10.70 -13.87 -8.80
N LEU A 174 9.94 -13.46 -7.78
CA LEU A 174 10.08 -13.93 -6.41
C LEU A 174 10.01 -15.47 -6.38
N LEU A 175 11.02 -16.12 -5.83
CA LEU A 175 11.13 -17.58 -5.75
C LEU A 175 10.39 -18.10 -4.52
N ASN A 176 10.46 -17.38 -3.42
CA ASN A 176 9.91 -17.76 -2.13
C ASN A 176 8.56 -17.06 -1.89
N GLU A 177 7.59 -17.25 -2.79
CA GLU A 177 6.25 -16.73 -2.62
C GLU A 177 5.61 -17.33 -1.36
N GLN A 178 5.05 -16.49 -0.48
CA GLN A 178 4.25 -16.99 0.64
C GLN A 178 2.95 -17.60 0.10
N LYS A 179 2.79 -18.90 0.35
CA LYS A 179 1.54 -19.61 0.09
C LYS A 179 0.83 -19.87 1.41
N ASN A 180 -0.47 -19.82 1.38
CA ASN A 180 -1.31 -20.23 2.49
C ASN A 180 -2.40 -21.18 1.96
N ASP A 181 -2.96 -21.97 2.87
CA ASP A 181 -3.96 -23.01 2.56
C ASP A 181 -5.40 -22.50 2.72
N CYS A 182 -5.61 -21.18 2.68
CA CYS A 182 -6.96 -20.62 2.74
C CYS A 182 -7.79 -21.09 1.54
N PRO A 183 -9.04 -21.51 1.75
CA PRO A 183 -9.85 -22.12 0.69
C PRO A 183 -10.32 -21.11 -0.36
N LEU A 184 -10.57 -19.86 0.04
CA LEU A 184 -11.14 -18.81 -0.82
C LEU A 184 -10.06 -17.86 -1.33
N SER A 185 -10.20 -17.43 -2.57
CA SER A 185 -9.51 -16.25 -3.08
C SER A 185 -10.18 -14.98 -2.56
N ARG A 186 -9.48 -13.83 -2.68
CA ARG A 186 -10.05 -12.51 -2.36
C ARG A 186 -11.34 -12.25 -3.15
N GLU A 187 -11.33 -12.53 -4.46
CA GLU A 187 -12.49 -12.31 -5.32
C GLU A 187 -13.67 -13.19 -4.93
N GLU A 188 -13.45 -14.48 -4.59
CA GLU A 188 -14.52 -15.36 -4.10
C GLU A 188 -15.11 -14.86 -2.78
N ALA A 189 -14.27 -14.41 -1.85
CA ALA A 189 -14.74 -13.86 -0.58
C ALA A 189 -15.44 -12.50 -0.77
N LEU A 190 -14.96 -11.66 -1.69
CA LEU A 190 -15.57 -10.39 -2.05
C LEU A 190 -17.01 -10.58 -2.57
N LYS A 191 -17.21 -11.54 -3.48
CA LYS A 191 -18.55 -11.86 -4.02
C LYS A 191 -19.53 -12.21 -2.91
N LEU A 192 -19.11 -12.99 -1.91
CA LEU A 192 -19.96 -13.30 -0.75
C LEU A 192 -20.34 -12.05 0.04
N VAL A 193 -19.42 -11.10 0.18
CA VAL A 193 -19.68 -9.83 0.88
C VAL A 193 -20.67 -8.99 0.06
N VAL A 194 -20.43 -8.84 -1.24
CA VAL A 194 -21.28 -8.00 -2.12
C VAL A 194 -22.68 -8.55 -2.26
N ASP A 195 -22.84 -9.87 -2.42
CA ASP A 195 -24.16 -10.56 -2.46
C ASP A 195 -25.01 -10.30 -1.21
N TYR A 196 -24.35 -9.94 -0.12
CA TYR A 196 -25.01 -9.69 1.16
C TYR A 196 -25.41 -8.21 1.35
N LEU A 197 -24.74 -7.28 0.66
CA LEU A 197 -25.00 -5.84 0.81
C LEU A 197 -26.41 -5.49 0.35
N GLU A 198 -27.01 -4.51 1.02
CA GLU A 198 -28.29 -3.92 0.63
C GLU A 198 -28.06 -2.71 -0.30
N ALA A 199 -29.02 -2.36 -1.13
CA ALA A 199 -28.92 -1.26 -2.07
C ALA A 199 -28.63 0.12 -1.39
N THR A 200 -28.90 0.21 -0.10
CA THR A 200 -28.61 1.42 0.70
C THR A 200 -27.26 1.43 1.37
N ASP A 201 -26.52 0.31 1.34
CA ASP A 201 -25.20 0.23 1.99
C ASP A 201 -24.16 1.01 1.19
N LEU A 202 -23.32 1.74 1.89
CA LEU A 202 -22.21 2.48 1.31
C LEU A 202 -20.93 1.67 1.39
N VAL A 203 -20.19 1.60 0.31
CA VAL A 203 -18.94 0.85 0.24
C VAL A 203 -17.76 1.79 -0.03
N VAL A 204 -16.70 1.66 0.74
CA VAL A 204 -15.41 2.29 0.48
C VAL A 204 -14.39 1.19 0.27
N SER A 205 -13.91 1.02 -0.95
CA SER A 205 -12.94 -0.03 -1.28
C SER A 205 -11.52 0.53 -1.36
N THR A 206 -10.55 -0.22 -0.82
CA THR A 206 -9.13 0.14 -0.91
C THR A 206 -8.60 0.08 -2.35
N THR A 207 -7.56 0.84 -2.63
CA THR A 207 -6.92 0.88 -3.95
C THR A 207 -6.37 -0.49 -4.39
N GLY A 208 -6.29 -0.70 -5.68
CA GLY A 208 -5.67 -1.87 -6.28
C GLY A 208 -6.66 -2.89 -6.82
N LYS A 209 -6.35 -4.18 -6.67
CA LYS A 209 -7.15 -5.27 -7.26
C LYS A 209 -8.54 -5.38 -6.64
N LEU A 210 -8.68 -5.11 -5.34
CA LEU A 210 -9.96 -5.21 -4.64
C LEU A 210 -11.04 -4.27 -5.23
N SER A 211 -10.69 -3.00 -5.48
CA SER A 211 -11.62 -2.07 -6.14
C SER A 211 -11.98 -2.49 -7.57
N ARG A 212 -11.07 -3.13 -8.29
CA ARG A 212 -11.33 -3.64 -9.65
C ARG A 212 -12.26 -4.86 -9.63
N GLU A 213 -12.03 -5.79 -8.70
CA GLU A 213 -12.86 -6.97 -8.50
C GLU A 213 -14.28 -6.57 -8.11
N LEU A 214 -14.42 -5.57 -7.22
CA LEU A 214 -15.73 -5.01 -6.85
C LEU A 214 -16.43 -4.42 -8.08
N PHE A 215 -15.73 -3.59 -8.85
CA PHE A 215 -16.29 -2.95 -10.05
C PHE A 215 -16.78 -4.00 -11.06
N GLU A 216 -15.92 -4.95 -11.44
CA GLU A 216 -16.28 -5.98 -12.42
C GLU A 216 -17.42 -6.89 -11.92
N TYR A 217 -17.47 -7.17 -10.62
CA TYR A 217 -18.53 -8.00 -10.08
C TYR A 217 -19.89 -7.29 -10.14
N ARG A 218 -19.97 -6.00 -9.77
CA ARG A 218 -21.17 -5.19 -9.92
C ARG A 218 -21.66 -5.15 -11.38
N GLU A 219 -20.73 -4.91 -12.31
CA GLU A 219 -21.05 -4.94 -13.75
C GLU A 219 -21.63 -6.29 -14.20
N ALA A 220 -21.04 -7.40 -13.73
CA ALA A 220 -21.49 -8.74 -14.09
C ALA A 220 -22.91 -9.06 -13.56
N GLU A 221 -23.26 -8.53 -12.37
CA GLU A 221 -24.59 -8.70 -11.77
C GLU A 221 -25.60 -7.66 -12.31
N GLY A 222 -25.17 -6.69 -13.13
CA GLY A 222 -26.02 -5.62 -13.65
C GLY A 222 -26.39 -4.58 -12.61
N GLU A 223 -25.59 -4.43 -11.58
CA GLU A 223 -25.77 -3.48 -10.49
C GLU A 223 -25.07 -2.13 -10.77
N GLY A 224 -25.56 -1.06 -10.17
CA GLY A 224 -24.94 0.27 -10.24
C GLY A 224 -23.74 0.43 -9.30
N HIS A 225 -23.00 1.55 -9.49
CA HIS A 225 -21.82 1.89 -8.70
C HIS A 225 -22.02 3.11 -7.81
N GLU A 226 -23.24 3.60 -7.67
CA GLU A 226 -23.55 4.86 -6.98
C GLU A 226 -23.19 4.78 -5.49
N CYS A 227 -23.32 3.61 -4.89
CA CYS A 227 -22.99 3.35 -3.49
C CYS A 227 -21.53 2.97 -3.25
N ASP A 228 -20.70 2.83 -4.29
CA ASP A 228 -19.32 2.37 -4.19
C ASP A 228 -18.35 3.53 -4.40
N PHE A 229 -17.55 3.87 -3.38
CA PHE A 229 -16.41 4.76 -3.51
C PHE A 229 -15.14 3.94 -3.71
N LEU A 230 -14.68 3.88 -4.96
CA LEU A 230 -13.52 3.10 -5.37
C LEU A 230 -12.26 3.96 -5.25
N THR A 231 -11.46 3.77 -4.20
CA THR A 231 -10.20 4.51 -4.10
C THR A 231 -9.20 4.04 -5.15
N VAL A 232 -8.70 4.95 -5.96
CA VAL A 232 -7.72 4.65 -7.02
C VAL A 232 -6.27 4.79 -6.55
N GLY A 233 -6.05 5.56 -5.50
CA GLY A 233 -4.74 5.82 -4.87
C GLY A 233 -4.88 5.90 -3.35
N SER A 234 -3.97 6.62 -2.68
CA SER A 234 -4.02 6.86 -1.23
C SER A 234 -4.15 5.57 -0.41
N MET A 235 -3.29 4.59 -0.70
CA MET A 235 -3.26 3.30 0.01
C MET A 235 -3.24 3.49 1.52
N GLY A 236 -4.04 2.69 2.24
CA GLY A 236 -4.16 2.73 3.70
C GLY A 236 -5.13 3.76 4.26
N HIS A 237 -5.82 4.55 3.41
CA HIS A 237 -6.76 5.58 3.89
C HIS A 237 -8.23 5.22 3.71
N SER A 238 -8.57 4.08 3.11
CA SER A 238 -9.97 3.63 2.92
C SER A 238 -10.74 3.58 4.25
N SER A 239 -10.12 3.08 5.31
CA SER A 239 -10.73 3.01 6.64
C SER A 239 -11.06 4.40 7.22
N SER A 240 -10.19 5.38 6.99
CA SER A 240 -10.42 6.77 7.43
C SER A 240 -11.46 7.49 6.58
N ILE A 241 -11.51 7.23 5.27
CA ILE A 241 -12.55 7.74 4.37
C ILE A 241 -13.91 7.18 4.80
N ALA A 242 -13.99 5.87 5.01
CA ALA A 242 -15.21 5.20 5.48
C ALA A 242 -15.65 5.74 6.85
N LEU A 243 -14.72 6.03 7.77
CA LEU A 243 -15.03 6.67 9.04
C LEU A 243 -15.68 8.04 8.83
N GLY A 244 -15.10 8.89 7.97
CA GLY A 244 -15.66 10.20 7.66
C GLY A 244 -17.09 10.11 7.12
N ILE A 245 -17.35 9.14 6.24
CA ILE A 245 -18.70 8.88 5.70
C ILE A 245 -19.65 8.40 6.80
N ALA A 246 -19.23 7.46 7.64
CA ALA A 246 -20.06 6.91 8.71
C ALA A 246 -20.47 7.97 9.76
N LEU A 247 -19.59 8.92 10.03
CA LEU A 247 -19.87 10.03 10.94
C LEU A 247 -20.81 11.07 10.31
N ALA A 248 -20.69 11.30 8.99
CA ALA A 248 -21.54 12.25 8.27
C ALA A 248 -22.94 11.71 7.98
N ASN A 249 -23.10 10.40 7.89
CA ASN A 249 -24.37 9.74 7.58
C ASN A 249 -24.58 8.53 8.51
N SER A 250 -25.26 8.75 9.63
CA SER A 250 -25.50 7.71 10.65
C SER A 250 -26.59 6.71 10.26
N GLU A 251 -27.43 7.04 9.27
CA GLU A 251 -28.62 6.25 8.91
C GLU A 251 -28.28 5.09 7.95
N ARG A 252 -27.17 5.18 7.23
CA ARG A 252 -26.73 4.15 6.27
C ARG A 252 -25.53 3.39 6.81
N ARG A 253 -25.52 2.09 6.59
CA ARG A 253 -24.34 1.27 6.91
C ARG A 253 -23.19 1.60 5.96
N VAL A 254 -21.97 1.63 6.49
CA VAL A 254 -20.75 1.90 5.74
C VAL A 254 -19.81 0.72 5.85
N PHE A 255 -19.53 0.09 4.73
CA PHE A 255 -18.61 -1.04 4.60
C PHE A 255 -17.27 -0.56 4.06
N CYS A 256 -16.22 -0.65 4.88
CA CYS A 256 -14.85 -0.46 4.42
C CYS A 256 -14.29 -1.80 3.95
N LEU A 257 -14.02 -1.95 2.66
CA LEU A 257 -13.35 -3.11 2.08
C LEU A 257 -11.87 -2.82 1.99
N ASP A 258 -11.06 -3.44 2.85
CA ASP A 258 -9.63 -3.15 2.99
C ASP A 258 -8.76 -4.39 2.74
N GLY A 259 -7.48 -4.18 2.51
CA GLY A 259 -6.47 -5.23 2.38
C GLY A 259 -5.46 -5.15 3.52
N ASP A 260 -4.82 -6.27 3.86
CA ASP A 260 -3.86 -6.35 4.96
C ASP A 260 -2.69 -5.36 4.81
N GLY A 261 -2.10 -5.25 3.62
CA GLY A 261 -1.01 -4.28 3.38
C GLY A 261 -1.47 -2.82 3.53
N ALA A 262 -2.68 -2.50 3.08
CA ALA A 262 -3.26 -1.16 3.22
C ALA A 262 -3.62 -0.85 4.68
N PHE A 263 -4.23 -1.80 5.37
CA PHE A 263 -4.53 -1.71 6.80
C PHE A 263 -3.28 -1.46 7.64
N ILE A 264 -2.22 -2.24 7.42
CA ILE A 264 -0.95 -2.13 8.14
C ILE A 264 -0.29 -0.76 7.90
N MET A 265 -0.42 -0.20 6.69
CA MET A 265 0.21 1.07 6.31
C MET A 265 -0.22 2.23 7.23
N HIS A 266 -1.48 2.29 7.60
CA HIS A 266 -2.04 3.32 8.48
C HIS A 266 -2.88 2.74 9.63
N MET A 267 -2.41 1.65 10.22
CA MET A 267 -3.12 0.91 11.27
C MET A 267 -3.55 1.77 12.46
N GLY A 268 -2.86 2.88 12.76
CA GLY A 268 -3.27 3.83 13.80
C GLY A 268 -4.68 4.41 13.62
N ALA A 269 -5.24 4.40 12.41
CA ALA A 269 -6.60 4.86 12.14
C ALA A 269 -7.67 4.07 12.92
N ILE A 270 -7.43 2.79 13.21
CA ILE A 270 -8.38 1.96 13.98
C ILE A 270 -8.60 2.48 15.41
N GLY A 271 -7.61 3.16 15.99
CA GLY A 271 -7.79 3.83 17.29
C GLY A 271 -8.84 4.92 17.24
N ASN A 272 -8.88 5.72 16.17
CA ASN A 272 -9.91 6.76 15.98
C ASN A 272 -11.29 6.12 15.75
N ILE A 273 -11.36 5.04 14.97
CA ILE A 273 -12.62 4.32 14.69
C ILE A 273 -13.19 3.75 15.98
N GLY A 274 -12.35 3.06 16.78
CA GLY A 274 -12.79 2.49 18.05
C GLY A 274 -13.19 3.57 19.08
N TYR A 275 -12.44 4.65 19.18
CA TYR A 275 -12.73 5.76 20.07
C TYR A 275 -14.07 6.46 19.74
N LEU A 276 -14.32 6.75 18.45
CA LEU A 276 -15.55 7.40 18.01
C LEU A 276 -16.74 6.43 17.96
N SER A 277 -16.48 5.15 17.87
CA SER A 277 -17.43 4.05 17.94
C SER A 277 -18.71 4.23 17.09
N PRO A 278 -18.59 4.51 15.76
CA PRO A 278 -19.75 4.69 14.90
C PRO A 278 -20.53 3.36 14.74
N LYS A 279 -21.84 3.42 15.04
CA LYS A 279 -22.69 2.22 15.06
C LYS A 279 -22.92 1.59 13.69
N ASN A 280 -22.75 2.37 12.65
CA ASN A 280 -22.99 2.00 11.25
C ASN A 280 -21.72 1.61 10.48
N TYR A 281 -20.57 1.39 11.14
CA TYR A 281 -19.27 1.12 10.50
C TYR A 281 -18.89 -0.36 10.54
N PHE A 282 -18.63 -0.93 9.36
CA PHE A 282 -18.24 -2.34 9.16
C PHE A 282 -16.93 -2.40 8.38
N HIS A 283 -15.87 -2.94 8.97
CA HIS A 283 -14.55 -3.08 8.38
C HIS A 283 -14.34 -4.52 7.94
N ILE A 284 -14.36 -4.77 6.64
CA ILE A 284 -14.08 -6.07 6.04
C ILE A 284 -12.64 -6.07 5.55
N LEU A 285 -11.78 -6.87 6.18
CA LEU A 285 -10.36 -6.93 5.89
C LEU A 285 -10.01 -8.23 5.17
N PHE A 286 -9.61 -8.12 3.90
CA PHE A 286 -9.12 -9.24 3.11
C PHE A 286 -7.62 -9.42 3.36
N ASN A 287 -7.27 -10.45 4.15
CA ASN A 287 -5.89 -10.74 4.51
C ASN A 287 -5.37 -11.94 3.70
N ASN A 288 -4.48 -11.68 2.73
CA ASN A 288 -3.79 -12.73 1.97
C ASN A 288 -2.30 -12.86 2.32
N GLY A 289 -1.77 -12.04 3.23
CA GLY A 289 -0.38 -12.03 3.65
C GLY A 289 0.61 -11.53 2.59
N SER A 290 0.14 -10.81 1.54
CA SER A 290 0.99 -10.50 0.39
C SER A 290 0.67 -9.14 -0.25
N HIS A 291 1.72 -8.43 -0.65
CA HIS A 291 1.64 -7.28 -1.56
C HIS A 291 1.43 -7.74 -3.02
N GLU A 292 0.36 -8.48 -3.26
CA GLU A 292 0.08 -9.20 -4.52
C GLU A 292 0.05 -8.28 -5.75
N SER A 293 -0.35 -7.02 -5.62
CA SER A 293 -0.46 -6.09 -6.74
C SER A 293 0.87 -5.49 -7.21
N VAL A 294 1.94 -5.62 -6.41
CA VAL A 294 3.22 -4.95 -6.65
C VAL A 294 4.44 -5.87 -6.62
N GLY A 295 4.24 -7.20 -6.68
CA GLY A 295 5.34 -8.15 -6.82
C GLY A 295 5.27 -9.36 -5.90
N GLY A 296 4.25 -9.44 -5.02
CA GLY A 296 4.00 -10.61 -4.18
C GLY A 296 4.87 -10.73 -2.93
N GLN A 297 5.60 -9.67 -2.57
CA GLN A 297 6.37 -9.66 -1.33
C GLN A 297 5.44 -9.86 -0.12
N PRO A 298 5.92 -10.53 0.94
CA PRO A 298 5.09 -10.81 2.11
C PRO A 298 4.69 -9.53 2.86
N THR A 299 3.45 -9.51 3.38
CA THR A 299 3.08 -8.63 4.48
C THR A 299 3.24 -9.37 5.81
N ILE A 300 3.09 -8.64 6.92
CA ILE A 300 3.00 -9.24 8.25
C ILE A 300 1.55 -9.56 8.66
N GLY A 301 0.62 -9.55 7.70
CA GLY A 301 -0.82 -9.71 7.96
C GLY A 301 -1.18 -10.99 8.71
N PHE A 302 -0.55 -12.12 8.38
CA PHE A 302 -0.77 -13.40 9.07
C PHE A 302 -0.02 -13.53 10.41
N GLN A 303 0.96 -12.67 10.67
CA GLN A 303 1.72 -12.66 11.93
C GLN A 303 1.07 -11.76 13.01
N LEU A 304 0.12 -10.91 12.61
CA LEU A 304 -0.62 -10.04 13.52
C LEU A 304 -1.93 -10.72 13.94
N ASP A 305 -2.28 -10.59 15.21
CA ASP A 305 -3.64 -10.86 15.68
C ASP A 305 -4.50 -9.59 15.46
N ILE A 306 -4.89 -9.37 14.20
CA ILE A 306 -5.63 -8.17 13.79
C ILE A 306 -6.96 -8.02 14.55
N PRO A 307 -7.77 -9.09 14.76
CA PRO A 307 -8.96 -9.00 15.59
C PRO A 307 -8.68 -8.53 17.03
N ALA A 308 -7.64 -9.06 17.67
CA ALA A 308 -7.29 -8.65 19.03
C ALA A 308 -6.83 -7.17 19.08
N ILE A 309 -6.06 -6.72 18.09
CA ILE A 309 -5.62 -5.32 17.97
C ILE A 309 -6.84 -4.39 17.81
N ALA A 310 -7.77 -4.72 16.90
CA ALA A 310 -8.98 -3.94 16.70
C ALA A 310 -9.87 -3.91 17.96
N LYS A 311 -9.99 -5.05 18.64
CA LYS A 311 -10.73 -5.14 19.90
C LYS A 311 -10.12 -4.24 20.98
N ALA A 312 -8.81 -4.27 21.12
CA ALA A 312 -8.08 -3.41 22.07
C ALA A 312 -8.22 -1.92 21.74
N CYS A 313 -8.36 -1.58 20.45
CA CYS A 313 -8.61 -0.21 20.00
C CYS A 313 -10.07 0.26 20.18
N GLY A 314 -11.00 -0.62 20.61
CA GLY A 314 -12.37 -0.23 20.90
C GLY A 314 -13.40 -0.69 19.86
N TYR A 315 -13.04 -1.53 18.89
CA TYR A 315 -14.04 -2.18 18.05
C TYR A 315 -14.99 -3.04 18.89
N ARG A 316 -16.28 -2.89 18.66
CA ARG A 316 -17.33 -3.54 19.47
C ARG A 316 -17.30 -5.05 19.28
N THR A 317 -17.20 -5.49 18.04
CA THR A 317 -17.19 -6.91 17.66
C THR A 317 -16.12 -7.16 16.61
N VAL A 318 -15.43 -8.30 16.73
CA VAL A 318 -14.34 -8.69 15.84
C VAL A 318 -14.43 -10.16 15.49
N PHE A 319 -14.11 -10.51 14.23
CA PHE A 319 -14.11 -11.89 13.72
C PHE A 319 -12.86 -12.14 12.89
N SER A 320 -12.42 -13.40 12.81
CA SER A 320 -11.45 -13.90 11.84
C SER A 320 -12.04 -15.16 11.21
N LEU A 321 -12.28 -15.11 9.91
CA LEU A 321 -13.02 -16.12 9.17
C LEU A 321 -12.21 -16.63 7.99
N THR A 322 -12.45 -17.89 7.60
CA THR A 322 -11.70 -18.55 6.54
C THR A 322 -12.60 -19.23 5.51
N THR A 323 -13.76 -19.74 5.95
CA THR A 323 -14.62 -20.54 5.10
C THR A 323 -15.86 -19.78 4.62
N LYS A 324 -16.43 -20.26 3.51
CA LYS A 324 -17.65 -19.69 2.92
C LYS A 324 -18.83 -19.68 3.90
N ASP A 325 -18.98 -20.75 4.68
CA ASP A 325 -20.12 -20.90 5.58
C ASP A 325 -20.00 -19.95 6.77
N GLU A 326 -18.80 -19.84 7.37
CA GLU A 326 -18.53 -18.85 8.44
C GLU A 326 -18.80 -17.41 7.95
N ILE A 327 -18.33 -17.07 6.75
CA ILE A 327 -18.52 -15.74 6.17
C ILE A 327 -20.01 -15.44 6.02
N LYS A 328 -20.78 -16.35 5.43
CA LYS A 328 -22.24 -16.18 5.24
C LYS A 328 -22.98 -16.04 6.57
N GLU A 329 -22.65 -16.87 7.56
CA GLU A 329 -23.26 -16.83 8.88
C GLU A 329 -23.02 -15.48 9.55
N ILE A 330 -21.77 -15.00 9.59
CA ILE A 330 -21.44 -13.75 10.25
C ILE A 330 -22.01 -12.55 9.50
N LEU A 331 -21.98 -12.54 8.17
CA LEU A 331 -22.60 -11.47 7.39
C LEU A 331 -24.09 -11.34 7.69
N GLN A 332 -24.83 -12.45 7.83
CA GLN A 332 -26.24 -12.41 8.22
C GLN A 332 -26.45 -11.78 9.60
N GLN A 333 -25.55 -12.04 10.54
CA GLN A 333 -25.62 -11.45 11.88
C GLN A 333 -25.34 -9.94 11.87
N THR A 334 -24.56 -9.41 10.91
CA THR A 334 -24.27 -7.95 10.85
C THR A 334 -25.50 -7.09 10.60
N LYS A 335 -26.62 -7.68 10.13
CA LYS A 335 -27.91 -6.94 9.98
C LYS A 335 -28.45 -6.37 11.29
N ILE A 336 -28.11 -6.99 12.40
CA ILE A 336 -28.57 -6.60 13.74
C ILE A 336 -27.44 -6.14 14.65
N MET A 337 -26.19 -6.13 14.14
CA MET A 337 -25.03 -5.68 14.90
C MET A 337 -24.88 -4.17 14.82
N GLU A 338 -24.46 -3.58 15.93
CA GLU A 338 -23.96 -2.21 15.96
C GLU A 338 -22.44 -2.21 15.82
N GLY A 339 -21.92 -1.34 14.95
CA GLY A 339 -20.49 -1.13 14.75
C GLY A 339 -19.80 -0.38 15.92
N PRO A 340 -18.50 -0.16 15.82
CA PRO A 340 -17.64 -0.65 14.74
C PRO A 340 -17.41 -2.16 14.83
N VAL A 341 -17.59 -2.85 13.71
CA VAL A 341 -17.34 -4.28 13.56
C VAL A 341 -16.14 -4.48 12.66
N LEU A 342 -15.20 -5.37 13.00
CA LEU A 342 -14.14 -5.82 12.10
C LEU A 342 -14.34 -7.29 11.77
N ILE A 343 -14.29 -7.62 10.48
CA ILE A 343 -14.33 -8.99 9.96
C ILE A 343 -13.06 -9.20 9.12
N GLU A 344 -12.11 -9.92 9.66
CA GLU A 344 -10.95 -10.40 8.91
C GLU A 344 -11.36 -11.64 8.12
N LEU A 345 -11.15 -11.59 6.81
CA LEU A 345 -11.31 -12.69 5.88
C LEU A 345 -9.93 -13.16 5.45
N LYS A 346 -9.48 -14.32 5.95
CA LYS A 346 -8.23 -14.93 5.53
C LYS A 346 -8.41 -15.60 4.18
N VAL A 347 -7.66 -15.16 3.19
CA VAL A 347 -7.81 -15.59 1.80
C VAL A 347 -6.47 -16.01 1.21
N LYS A 348 -6.50 -16.86 0.18
CA LYS A 348 -5.27 -17.25 -0.54
C LYS A 348 -4.80 -16.16 -1.49
N VAL A 349 -3.51 -16.16 -1.77
CA VAL A 349 -2.92 -15.35 -2.85
C VAL A 349 -3.36 -15.95 -4.18
N ALA A 350 -4.35 -15.32 -4.81
CA ALA A 350 -4.87 -15.72 -6.11
C ALA A 350 -5.67 -14.58 -6.74
N SER A 351 -5.18 -14.02 -7.84
CA SER A 351 -5.91 -13.03 -8.62
C SER A 351 -5.88 -13.41 -10.09
N ARG A 352 -6.93 -13.05 -10.82
CA ARG A 352 -7.01 -13.25 -12.26
C ARG A 352 -6.01 -12.36 -12.99
N ASP A 353 -5.43 -12.89 -14.07
CA ASP A 353 -4.54 -12.11 -14.95
C ASP A 353 -5.31 -11.13 -15.86
N ASP A 354 -6.57 -11.44 -16.16
CA ASP A 354 -7.47 -10.68 -17.03
C ASP A 354 -8.30 -9.61 -16.31
N LEU A 355 -8.04 -9.38 -15.01
CA LEU A 355 -8.74 -8.39 -14.22
C LEU A 355 -8.57 -6.98 -14.82
N GLY A 356 -9.68 -6.41 -15.28
CA GLY A 356 -9.76 -5.11 -15.90
C GLY A 356 -9.59 -3.95 -14.93
N ARG A 357 -9.99 -2.78 -15.37
CA ARG A 357 -10.00 -1.56 -14.58
C ARG A 357 -11.38 -0.94 -14.66
N PRO A 358 -11.81 -0.19 -13.63
CA PRO A 358 -13.04 0.58 -13.72
C PRO A 358 -13.06 1.43 -15.01
N THR A 359 -14.17 1.41 -15.70
CA THR A 359 -14.38 2.20 -16.93
C THR A 359 -14.80 3.63 -16.62
N THR A 360 -15.26 3.89 -15.40
CA THR A 360 -15.55 5.22 -14.87
C THR A 360 -14.31 5.93 -14.39
N THR A 361 -14.21 7.23 -14.63
CA THR A 361 -13.15 8.07 -14.08
C THR A 361 -13.34 8.30 -12.57
N PRO A 362 -12.27 8.65 -11.82
CA PRO A 362 -12.40 9.02 -10.42
C PRO A 362 -13.37 10.19 -10.16
N LEU A 363 -13.45 11.13 -11.11
CA LEU A 363 -14.38 12.26 -11.02
C LEU A 363 -15.83 11.82 -11.16
N GLU A 364 -16.13 10.94 -12.11
CA GLU A 364 -17.46 10.35 -12.29
C GLU A 364 -17.85 9.52 -11.07
N ASN A 365 -16.97 8.66 -10.57
CA ASN A 365 -17.22 7.87 -9.36
C ASN A 365 -17.55 8.78 -8.17
N LYS A 366 -16.73 9.82 -7.92
CA LYS A 366 -17.03 10.82 -6.89
C LYS A 366 -18.39 11.49 -7.11
N PHE A 367 -18.69 11.92 -8.35
CA PHE A 367 -19.93 12.63 -8.66
C PHE A 367 -21.15 11.75 -8.36
N HIS A 368 -21.18 10.51 -8.84
CA HIS A 368 -22.27 9.58 -8.59
C HIS A 368 -22.44 9.29 -7.09
N PHE A 369 -21.35 9.03 -6.38
CA PHE A 369 -21.38 8.79 -4.94
C PHE A 369 -21.91 9.99 -4.16
N CYS A 370 -21.57 11.24 -4.55
CA CYS A 370 -22.08 12.45 -3.91
C CYS A 370 -23.54 12.75 -4.21
N LEU A 371 -24.06 12.33 -5.37
CA LEU A 371 -25.49 12.55 -5.73
C LEU A 371 -26.45 11.82 -4.79
N LEU A 372 -26.03 10.74 -4.15
CA LEU A 372 -26.83 10.03 -3.15
C LEU A 372 -27.31 10.92 -2.00
N TYR A 373 -26.56 11.97 -1.69
CA TYR A 373 -26.88 12.89 -0.57
C TYR A 373 -27.65 14.12 -1.02
N THR A 374 -27.66 14.42 -2.31
CA THR A 374 -28.39 15.58 -2.85
C THR A 374 -29.80 15.21 -3.28
N SER A 375 -30.07 13.95 -3.63
CA SER A 375 -31.40 13.43 -3.96
C SER A 375 -32.28 13.16 -2.73
N ASP A 376 -31.66 12.82 -1.59
CA ASP A 376 -32.41 12.60 -0.32
C ASP A 376 -32.71 13.90 0.42
N ALA A 377 -32.20 15.06 -0.04
CA ALA A 377 -32.43 16.38 0.53
C ALA A 377 -33.50 17.21 -0.22
N ALA A 378 -34.11 16.65 -1.26
CA ALA A 378 -35.20 17.22 -2.04
C ALA A 378 -36.51 16.45 -1.82
#